data_ed1056aeac3ae64340812b2e96d0ce9d
#
_entry.id   ed1056aeac3ae64340812b2e96d0ce9d
#
_cell.length_a   1.000
_cell.length_b   1.000
_cell.length_c   1.000
_cell.angle_alpha   90.00
_cell.angle_beta   90.00
_cell.angle_gamma   90.00
#
_symmetry.space_group_name_H-M   'P 1'
#
loop_
_entity.id
_entity.type
_entity.pdbx_description
1 polymer ?
#
loop_
_entity_poly.entity_id
_entity_poly.type
_entity_poly.pdbx_seq_one_letter_code
_entity_poly.pdbx_strand_id
1 'polypeptide(L)'
;MTNQRPITILCLASEYKGMPFIEECARQGARVILVTAEKYGDKPWPWDSIAQHFNMPDLHTQPNITHAVSYLARGADIDRIVALDDYDVATAASLREHLRLPGIGETQARYFRDKLAMRGQAAAHGIRVPPFTAVFNYDKLRDYMAAVPPPWVLKPRFEAGAVGIRKLHDSEAVWRALDELGDQQSYFLLEQFVPGDVYHVDALLWRGRPVFAVSSRYGAPPLSVTQGGGIFNTRLLPHDSEEFAATTGQAADVFRAFGLERGVTHTEFIRAHHDGQFYFLETAARVGGAHIDRMVEAATGVALWQEAARIELASVRGEEYTLPEHRAEYAGLIICLSREQWPDLSAYDEPEIVWRIPREYHAGLLVASADAARVDRLIDTYNERFARDFLMHTPNRKQARTTF
;
A
#
# COMPACT_ATOMS: atom_id res chain seq x y z
N MET A 1 26.63 13.08 30.83
CA MET A 1 26.12 12.66 29.52
C MET A 1 25.95 11.15 29.60
N THR A 2 24.73 10.64 29.75
CA THR A 2 24.46 9.20 29.70
C THR A 2 24.84 8.73 28.32
N ASN A 3 25.80 7.83 28.22
CA ASN A 3 26.23 7.20 26.98
C ASN A 3 25.15 6.23 26.53
N GLN A 4 24.01 6.78 26.06
CA GLN A 4 22.93 5.96 25.51
C GLN A 4 23.41 5.40 24.16
N ARG A 5 23.32 4.08 23.99
CA ARG A 5 23.60 3.43 22.71
C ARG A 5 22.69 4.00 21.60
N PRO A 6 23.12 4.02 20.35
CA PRO A 6 22.26 4.45 19.25
C PRO A 6 21.04 3.52 19.13
N ILE A 7 19.87 4.10 18.82
CA ILE A 7 18.67 3.35 18.47
C ILE A 7 18.97 2.49 17.25
N THR A 8 18.60 1.22 17.28
CA THR A 8 18.81 0.28 16.18
C THR A 8 17.48 -0.10 15.55
N ILE A 9 17.33 0.23 14.26
CA ILE A 9 16.16 -0.12 13.44
C ILE A 9 16.55 -1.23 12.46
N LEU A 10 15.87 -2.37 12.53
CA LEU A 10 15.99 -3.42 11.53
C LEU A 10 14.89 -3.23 10.48
N CYS A 11 15.29 -3.00 9.24
CA CYS A 11 14.42 -2.84 8.09
C CYS A 11 14.35 -4.15 7.31
N LEU A 12 13.13 -4.62 7.00
CA LEU A 12 12.87 -5.73 6.08
C LEU A 12 12.43 -5.18 4.73
N ALA A 13 13.06 -5.64 3.65
CA ALA A 13 12.78 -5.19 2.30
C ALA A 13 12.85 -6.35 1.30
N SER A 14 11.72 -7.02 1.06
CA SER A 14 11.59 -8.02 -0.01
C SER A 14 11.47 -7.40 -1.40
N GLU A 15 11.25 -6.09 -1.48
CA GLU A 15 11.26 -5.26 -2.69
C GLU A 15 12.17 -4.03 -2.51
N TYR A 16 12.66 -3.47 -3.64
CA TYR A 16 13.56 -2.31 -3.62
C TYR A 16 12.79 -1.01 -3.38
N LYS A 17 12.58 -0.66 -2.13
CA LYS A 17 11.87 0.57 -1.67
C LYS A 17 12.26 0.98 -0.24
N GLY A 18 11.76 2.14 0.18
CA GLY A 18 11.96 2.65 1.53
C GLY A 18 13.31 3.34 1.76
N MET A 19 14.06 3.66 0.69
CA MET A 19 15.34 4.37 0.84
C MET A 19 15.22 5.65 1.67
N PRO A 20 14.20 6.53 1.46
CA PRO A 20 14.10 7.75 2.27
C PRO A 20 13.80 7.49 3.76
N PHE A 21 13.16 6.35 4.10
CA PHE A 21 13.02 5.92 5.49
C PHE A 21 14.37 5.59 6.13
N ILE A 22 15.21 4.82 5.42
CA ILE A 22 16.55 4.43 5.86
C ILE A 22 17.41 5.67 6.06
N GLU A 23 17.43 6.57 5.07
CA GLU A 23 18.19 7.82 5.11
C GLU A 23 17.79 8.70 6.28
N GLU A 24 16.48 8.85 6.51
CA GLU A 24 15.97 9.64 7.64
C GLU A 24 16.32 9.03 8.99
N CYS A 25 16.26 7.70 9.14
CA CYS A 25 16.70 7.02 10.35
C CYS A 25 18.17 7.32 10.65
N ALA A 26 19.05 7.21 9.65
CA ALA A 26 20.47 7.51 9.80
C ALA A 26 20.74 8.99 10.11
N ARG A 27 20.03 9.91 9.42
CA ARG A 27 20.11 11.36 9.66
C ARG A 27 19.73 11.72 11.10
N GLN A 28 18.81 10.98 11.70
CA GLN A 28 18.37 11.10 13.10
C GLN A 28 19.30 10.39 14.09
N GLY A 29 20.44 9.84 13.64
CA GLY A 29 21.42 9.15 14.46
C GLY A 29 21.06 7.71 14.83
N ALA A 30 20.08 7.11 14.18
CA ALA A 30 19.77 5.70 14.37
C ALA A 30 20.71 4.82 13.54
N ARG A 31 21.00 3.63 14.08
CA ARG A 31 21.73 2.56 13.39
C ARG A 31 20.73 1.74 12.59
N VAL A 32 20.91 1.66 11.29
CA VAL A 32 20.04 0.87 10.41
C VAL A 32 20.69 -0.46 10.07
N ILE A 33 19.93 -1.56 10.27
CA ILE A 33 20.25 -2.89 9.77
C ILE A 33 19.25 -3.19 8.67
N LEU A 34 19.73 -3.44 7.44
CA LEU A 34 18.88 -3.81 6.30
C LEU A 34 18.98 -5.32 6.07
N VAL A 35 17.82 -5.99 6.06
CA VAL A 35 17.68 -7.36 5.57
C VAL A 35 16.83 -7.33 4.30
N THR A 36 17.41 -7.75 3.18
CA THR A 36 16.73 -7.69 1.87
C THR A 36 16.82 -9.02 1.12
N ALA A 37 15.94 -9.22 0.12
CA ALA A 37 16.02 -10.37 -0.75
C ALA A 37 17.28 -10.29 -1.65
N GLU A 38 17.95 -11.43 -1.88
CA GLU A 38 19.18 -11.53 -2.69
C GLU A 38 19.09 -10.82 -4.04
N LYS A 39 17.94 -10.92 -4.72
CA LYS A 39 17.69 -10.26 -6.01
C LYS A 39 17.83 -8.72 -5.97
N TYR A 40 17.86 -8.13 -4.77
CA TYR A 40 18.02 -6.69 -4.56
C TYR A 40 19.30 -6.33 -3.80
N GLY A 41 20.13 -7.30 -3.49
CA GLY A 41 21.35 -7.10 -2.71
C GLY A 41 22.33 -6.10 -3.34
N ASP A 42 22.44 -6.11 -4.68
CA ASP A 42 23.35 -5.23 -5.44
C ASP A 42 22.68 -3.94 -5.93
N LYS A 43 21.45 -3.65 -5.51
CA LYS A 43 20.79 -2.39 -5.88
C LYS A 43 21.45 -1.20 -5.18
N PRO A 44 21.36 0.01 -5.74
CA PRO A 44 21.95 1.21 -5.15
C PRO A 44 21.15 1.69 -3.92
N TRP A 45 21.20 0.87 -2.86
CA TRP A 45 20.70 1.27 -1.56
C TRP A 45 21.50 2.47 -1.03
N PRO A 46 20.97 3.28 -0.09
CA PRO A 46 21.71 4.37 0.53
C PRO A 46 22.76 3.82 1.51
N TRP A 47 23.83 3.23 0.95
CA TRP A 47 24.85 2.46 1.68
C TRP A 47 25.48 3.23 2.85
N ASP A 48 25.67 4.56 2.70
CA ASP A 48 26.20 5.42 3.75
C ASP A 48 25.27 5.55 4.97
N SER A 49 23.99 5.20 4.79
CA SER A 49 22.95 5.22 5.84
C SER A 49 22.69 3.85 6.46
N ILE A 50 23.35 2.79 5.98
CA ILE A 50 23.14 1.41 6.41
C ILE A 50 24.37 0.91 7.17
N ALA A 51 24.21 0.68 8.47
CA ALA A 51 25.30 0.20 9.32
C ALA A 51 25.64 -1.27 9.08
N GLN A 52 24.64 -2.10 8.76
CA GLN A 52 24.80 -3.52 8.41
C GLN A 52 23.76 -3.93 7.36
N HIS A 53 24.16 -4.79 6.46
CA HIS A 53 23.32 -5.31 5.39
C HIS A 53 23.44 -6.84 5.28
N PHE A 54 22.29 -7.50 5.13
CA PHE A 54 22.20 -8.96 4.99
C PHE A 54 21.22 -9.31 3.87
N ASN A 55 21.65 -10.23 3.01
CA ASN A 55 20.83 -10.78 1.94
C ASN A 55 20.29 -12.14 2.34
N MET A 56 19.02 -12.40 2.01
CA MET A 56 18.39 -13.70 2.17
C MET A 56 17.71 -14.13 0.85
N PRO A 57 17.70 -15.43 0.52
CA PRO A 57 16.98 -15.92 -0.65
C PRO A 57 15.50 -15.51 -0.64
N ASP A 58 14.88 -15.58 0.54
CA ASP A 58 13.48 -15.20 0.79
C ASP A 58 13.29 -14.72 2.24
N LEU A 59 12.52 -13.63 2.43
CA LEU A 59 12.21 -13.06 3.73
C LEU A 59 10.96 -13.68 4.37
N HIS A 60 10.25 -14.57 3.68
CA HIS A 60 8.97 -15.11 4.15
C HIS A 60 9.08 -16.58 4.59
N THR A 61 10.20 -17.26 4.28
CA THR A 61 10.39 -18.67 4.63
C THR A 61 10.74 -18.85 6.09
N GLN A 62 9.79 -19.41 6.87
CA GLN A 62 10.03 -19.83 8.24
C GLN A 62 10.64 -21.25 8.27
N PRO A 63 11.54 -21.55 9.25
CA PRO A 63 12.04 -20.66 10.31
C PRO A 63 13.29 -19.83 9.94
N ASN A 64 13.69 -19.82 8.67
CA ASN A 64 14.97 -19.26 8.23
C ASN A 64 15.13 -17.78 8.60
N ILE A 65 14.13 -16.95 8.31
CA ILE A 65 14.16 -15.52 8.65
C ILE A 65 14.23 -15.31 10.17
N THR A 66 13.50 -16.10 10.95
CA THR A 66 13.54 -16.03 12.42
C THR A 66 14.91 -16.39 12.96
N HIS A 67 15.56 -17.45 12.43
CA HIS A 67 16.92 -17.82 12.82
C HIS A 67 17.94 -16.73 12.47
N ALA A 68 17.84 -16.16 11.25
CA ALA A 68 18.75 -15.11 10.80
C ALA A 68 18.65 -13.86 11.68
N VAL A 69 17.42 -13.36 11.92
CA VAL A 69 17.23 -12.15 12.74
C VAL A 69 17.58 -12.41 14.22
N SER A 70 17.27 -13.60 14.75
CA SER A 70 17.70 -13.98 16.10
C SER A 70 19.22 -14.06 16.23
N TYR A 71 19.91 -14.50 15.18
CA TYR A 71 21.37 -14.47 15.14
C TYR A 71 21.92 -13.04 15.18
N LEU A 72 21.34 -12.12 14.40
CA LEU A 72 21.71 -10.71 14.43
C LEU A 72 21.49 -10.07 15.80
N ALA A 73 20.40 -10.43 16.47
CA ALA A 73 20.05 -9.94 17.80
C ALA A 73 21.04 -10.40 18.92
N ARG A 74 21.91 -11.39 18.65
CA ARG A 74 22.99 -11.75 19.59
C ARG A 74 24.07 -10.69 19.69
N GLY A 75 24.26 -9.88 18.63
CA GLY A 75 25.31 -8.86 18.56
C GLY A 75 24.78 -7.43 18.46
N ALA A 76 23.45 -7.25 18.47
CA ALA A 76 22.81 -5.95 18.37
C ALA A 76 21.49 -5.91 19.13
N ASP A 77 21.35 -4.91 20.00
CA ASP A 77 20.04 -4.60 20.61
C ASP A 77 19.16 -3.92 19.56
N ILE A 78 18.18 -4.64 19.05
CA ILE A 78 17.20 -4.14 18.07
C ILE A 78 16.05 -3.46 18.82
N ASP A 79 15.78 -2.19 18.52
CA ASP A 79 14.69 -1.43 19.13
C ASP A 79 13.39 -1.52 18.36
N ARG A 80 13.47 -1.63 17.02
CA ARG A 80 12.32 -1.75 16.10
C ARG A 80 12.64 -2.65 14.94
N ILE A 81 11.58 -3.34 14.46
CA ILE A 81 11.58 -4.04 13.18
C ILE A 81 10.52 -3.38 12.30
N VAL A 82 10.91 -2.88 11.13
CA VAL A 82 10.03 -2.16 10.22
C VAL A 82 9.99 -2.85 8.87
N ALA A 83 8.79 -3.12 8.37
CA ALA A 83 8.56 -3.60 7.01
C ALA A 83 8.56 -2.40 6.06
N LEU A 84 9.43 -2.41 5.05
CA LEU A 84 9.47 -1.38 4.00
C LEU A 84 8.55 -1.74 2.82
N ASP A 85 8.09 -2.98 2.76
CA ASP A 85 7.12 -3.44 1.78
C ASP A 85 5.91 -4.09 2.44
N ASP A 86 4.81 -4.12 1.70
CA ASP A 86 3.57 -4.74 2.12
C ASP A 86 3.73 -6.24 2.41
N TYR A 87 4.52 -6.93 1.60
CA TYR A 87 4.78 -8.36 1.77
C TYR A 87 5.54 -8.71 3.06
N ASP A 88 6.30 -7.75 3.62
CA ASP A 88 7.11 -7.95 4.82
C ASP A 88 6.37 -7.68 6.14
N VAL A 89 5.16 -7.12 6.08
CA VAL A 89 4.38 -6.70 7.27
C VAL A 89 4.13 -7.86 8.22
N ALA A 90 3.75 -9.03 7.69
CA ALA A 90 3.50 -10.22 8.50
C ALA A 90 4.79 -10.80 9.10
N THR A 91 5.85 -10.87 8.30
CA THR A 91 7.18 -11.30 8.77
C THR A 91 7.71 -10.39 9.88
N ALA A 92 7.60 -9.07 9.69
CA ALA A 92 7.99 -8.10 10.71
C ALA A 92 7.20 -8.29 12.01
N ALA A 93 5.91 -8.58 11.92
CA ALA A 93 5.06 -8.83 13.09
C ALA A 93 5.48 -10.09 13.83
N SER A 94 5.70 -11.20 13.13
CA SER A 94 6.18 -12.46 13.70
C SER A 94 7.53 -12.28 14.41
N LEU A 95 8.46 -11.59 13.79
CA LEU A 95 9.78 -11.29 14.37
C LEU A 95 9.67 -10.38 15.62
N ARG A 96 8.78 -9.37 15.61
CA ARG A 96 8.54 -8.53 16.78
C ARG A 96 8.01 -9.36 17.96
N GLU A 97 7.04 -10.25 17.73
CA GLU A 97 6.53 -11.13 18.78
C GLU A 97 7.60 -12.10 19.29
N HIS A 98 8.39 -12.69 18.38
CA HIS A 98 9.47 -13.61 18.73
C HIS A 98 10.54 -12.93 19.61
N LEU A 99 10.97 -11.72 19.25
CA LEU A 99 12.00 -10.95 19.97
C LEU A 99 11.43 -10.08 21.10
N ARG A 100 10.10 -10.11 21.35
CA ARG A 100 9.42 -9.27 22.35
C ARG A 100 9.61 -7.77 22.13
N LEU A 101 9.60 -7.35 20.87
CA LEU A 101 9.73 -5.95 20.48
C LEU A 101 8.37 -5.27 20.32
N PRO A 102 8.25 -3.97 20.62
CA PRO A 102 7.01 -3.21 20.47
C PRO A 102 6.58 -3.07 19.00
N GLY A 103 5.26 -3.12 18.75
CA GLY A 103 4.63 -2.92 17.44
C GLY A 103 3.44 -3.84 17.25
N ILE A 104 2.83 -3.82 16.06
CA ILE A 104 1.73 -4.72 15.74
C ILE A 104 2.24 -6.16 15.70
N GLY A 105 1.51 -7.07 16.36
CA GLY A 105 1.77 -8.50 16.35
C GLY A 105 1.09 -9.22 15.17
N GLU A 106 1.25 -10.55 15.10
CA GLU A 106 0.78 -11.35 13.95
C GLU A 106 -0.73 -11.25 13.72
N THR A 107 -1.54 -11.33 14.76
CA THR A 107 -3.01 -11.21 14.62
C THR A 107 -3.40 -9.87 14.06
N GLN A 108 -2.82 -8.78 14.58
CA GLN A 108 -3.11 -7.42 14.12
C GLN A 108 -2.57 -7.16 12.71
N ALA A 109 -1.39 -7.69 12.38
CA ALA A 109 -0.80 -7.56 11.04
C ALA A 109 -1.71 -8.15 9.95
N ARG A 110 -2.51 -9.17 10.28
CA ARG A 110 -3.51 -9.74 9.35
C ARG A 110 -4.56 -8.73 8.92
N TYR A 111 -4.92 -7.77 9.77
CA TYR A 111 -5.85 -6.69 9.41
C TYR A 111 -5.28 -5.71 8.38
N PHE A 112 -3.99 -5.80 8.08
CA PHE A 112 -3.30 -4.97 7.08
C PHE A 112 -2.75 -5.77 5.90
N ARG A 113 -2.98 -7.10 5.88
CA ARG A 113 -2.48 -7.99 4.81
C ARG A 113 -3.50 -8.97 4.28
N ASP A 114 -4.35 -9.52 5.15
CA ASP A 114 -5.32 -10.55 4.80
C ASP A 114 -6.68 -9.92 4.53
N LYS A 115 -7.09 -9.84 3.26
CA LYS A 115 -8.36 -9.24 2.86
C LYS A 115 -9.57 -9.88 3.56
N LEU A 116 -9.53 -11.17 3.88
CA LEU A 116 -10.61 -11.83 4.63
C LEU A 116 -10.65 -11.34 6.08
N ALA A 117 -9.49 -11.21 6.74
CA ALA A 117 -9.39 -10.66 8.08
C ALA A 117 -9.81 -9.17 8.10
N MET A 118 -9.39 -8.38 7.11
CA MET A 118 -9.83 -6.98 6.93
C MET A 118 -11.35 -6.87 6.86
N ARG A 119 -11.99 -7.69 6.02
CA ARG A 119 -13.45 -7.69 5.86
C ARG A 119 -14.17 -8.05 7.16
N GLY A 120 -13.70 -9.12 7.83
CA GLY A 120 -14.30 -9.57 9.08
C GLY A 120 -14.18 -8.52 10.19
N GLN A 121 -12.99 -7.93 10.35
CA GLN A 121 -12.74 -6.91 11.37
C GLN A 121 -13.52 -5.63 11.09
N ALA A 122 -13.54 -5.16 9.85
CA ALA A 122 -14.29 -3.96 9.46
C ALA A 122 -15.81 -4.15 9.69
N ALA A 123 -16.38 -5.26 9.22
CA ALA A 123 -17.79 -5.58 9.39
C ALA A 123 -18.19 -5.69 10.86
N ALA A 124 -17.34 -6.31 11.70
CA ALA A 124 -17.58 -6.44 13.14
C ALA A 124 -17.63 -5.08 13.87
N HIS A 125 -17.03 -4.05 13.28
CA HIS A 125 -17.06 -2.67 13.81
C HIS A 125 -18.02 -1.74 13.06
N GLY A 126 -18.95 -2.30 12.24
CA GLY A 126 -19.96 -1.53 11.54
C GLY A 126 -19.43 -0.73 10.34
N ILE A 127 -18.19 -0.96 9.91
CA ILE A 127 -17.63 -0.36 8.71
C ILE A 127 -18.17 -1.10 7.49
N ARG A 128 -18.73 -0.35 6.53
CA ARG A 128 -19.33 -0.93 5.33
C ARG A 128 -18.26 -1.56 4.44
N VAL A 129 -18.48 -2.83 4.10
CA VAL A 129 -17.66 -3.62 3.18
C VAL A 129 -18.54 -4.25 2.12
N PRO A 130 -18.03 -4.58 0.91
CA PRO A 130 -18.78 -5.42 -0.02
C PRO A 130 -19.19 -6.74 0.66
N PRO A 131 -20.39 -7.27 0.43
CA PRO A 131 -20.76 -8.61 0.88
C PRO A 131 -19.70 -9.64 0.51
N PHE A 132 -19.29 -10.49 1.45
CA PHE A 132 -18.17 -11.42 1.25
C PHE A 132 -18.39 -12.74 1.97
N THR A 133 -17.64 -13.77 1.56
CA THR A 133 -17.55 -15.05 2.26
C THR A 133 -16.16 -15.66 2.13
N ALA A 134 -15.77 -16.44 3.13
CA ALA A 134 -14.56 -17.26 3.07
C ALA A 134 -14.78 -18.50 2.18
N VAL A 135 -13.73 -18.96 1.52
CA VAL A 135 -13.76 -20.16 0.68
C VAL A 135 -13.30 -21.38 1.49
N PHE A 136 -14.00 -21.70 2.60
CA PHE A 136 -13.68 -22.85 3.47
C PHE A 136 -14.81 -23.88 3.56
N ASN A 137 -16.06 -23.43 3.62
CA ASN A 137 -17.22 -24.27 3.76
C ASN A 137 -18.13 -24.10 2.54
N TYR A 138 -18.33 -25.17 1.79
CA TYR A 138 -19.07 -25.14 0.52
C TYR A 138 -20.57 -24.88 0.70
N ASP A 139 -21.17 -25.25 1.82
CA ASP A 139 -22.58 -24.95 2.08
C ASP A 139 -22.75 -23.45 2.32
N LYS A 140 -21.89 -22.85 3.16
CA LYS A 140 -21.87 -21.38 3.34
C LYS A 140 -21.60 -20.63 2.04
N LEU A 141 -20.76 -21.19 1.16
CA LEU A 141 -20.48 -20.59 -0.14
C LEU A 141 -21.70 -20.67 -1.07
N ARG A 142 -22.45 -21.78 -1.07
CA ARG A 142 -23.73 -21.91 -1.79
C ARG A 142 -24.76 -20.93 -1.25
N ASP A 143 -24.92 -20.85 0.07
CA ASP A 143 -25.86 -19.92 0.70
C ASP A 143 -25.52 -18.47 0.35
N TYR A 144 -24.24 -18.11 0.36
CA TYR A 144 -23.78 -16.79 -0.05
C TYR A 144 -24.14 -16.50 -1.52
N MET A 145 -23.84 -17.41 -2.45
CA MET A 145 -24.15 -17.21 -3.88
C MET A 145 -25.67 -17.18 -4.15
N ALA A 146 -26.48 -17.82 -3.33
CA ALA A 146 -27.94 -17.75 -3.41
C ALA A 146 -28.49 -16.42 -2.89
N ALA A 147 -27.86 -15.83 -1.87
CA ALA A 147 -28.30 -14.59 -1.23
C ALA A 147 -27.75 -13.31 -1.89
N VAL A 148 -26.55 -13.37 -2.45
CA VAL A 148 -25.83 -12.24 -3.02
C VAL A 148 -25.75 -12.38 -4.54
N PRO A 149 -26.35 -11.46 -5.32
CA PRO A 149 -26.36 -11.60 -6.78
C PRO A 149 -24.96 -11.40 -7.40
N PRO A 150 -24.67 -12.10 -8.52
CA PRO A 150 -23.45 -11.85 -9.29
C PRO A 150 -23.45 -10.45 -9.96
N PRO A 151 -22.32 -9.98 -10.51
CA PRO A 151 -21.04 -10.69 -10.56
C PRO A 151 -20.31 -10.68 -9.21
N TRP A 152 -19.50 -11.72 -8.99
CA TRP A 152 -18.61 -11.79 -7.85
C TRP A 152 -17.13 -11.63 -8.27
N VAL A 153 -16.28 -11.35 -7.31
CA VAL A 153 -14.84 -11.37 -7.47
C VAL A 153 -14.22 -12.37 -6.51
N LEU A 154 -13.47 -13.31 -7.07
CA LEU A 154 -12.63 -14.23 -6.32
C LEU A 154 -11.25 -13.58 -6.19
N LYS A 155 -10.87 -13.22 -4.95
CA LYS A 155 -9.66 -12.44 -4.66
C LYS A 155 -8.65 -13.24 -3.84
N PRO A 156 -7.35 -13.23 -4.20
CA PRO A 156 -6.31 -13.69 -3.30
C PRO A 156 -6.31 -12.82 -2.02
N ARG A 157 -6.13 -13.46 -0.87
CA ARG A 157 -6.19 -12.78 0.44
C ARG A 157 -4.97 -11.88 0.68
N PHE A 158 -3.80 -12.27 0.16
CA PHE A 158 -2.50 -11.67 0.50
C PHE A 158 -1.81 -10.94 -0.66
N GLU A 159 -2.47 -10.78 -1.79
CA GLU A 159 -1.91 -10.05 -2.93
C GLU A 159 -2.19 -8.55 -2.87
N ALA A 160 -1.37 -7.78 -3.58
CA ALA A 160 -1.51 -6.35 -3.79
C ALA A 160 -1.64 -6.03 -5.29
N GLY A 161 -2.13 -4.83 -5.62
CA GLY A 161 -2.18 -4.35 -7.00
C GLY A 161 -3.16 -5.11 -7.91
N ALA A 162 -4.23 -5.65 -7.36
CA ALA A 162 -5.28 -6.38 -8.08
C ALA A 162 -4.81 -7.66 -8.83
N VAL A 163 -3.64 -8.20 -8.49
CA VAL A 163 -3.11 -9.43 -9.08
C VAL A 163 -3.96 -10.63 -8.70
N GLY A 164 -4.25 -11.52 -9.66
CA GLY A 164 -4.96 -12.79 -9.43
C GLY A 164 -6.45 -12.65 -9.12
N ILE A 165 -7.04 -11.46 -9.18
CA ILE A 165 -8.49 -11.26 -9.01
C ILE A 165 -9.22 -11.78 -10.25
N ARG A 166 -10.27 -12.60 -10.03
CA ARG A 166 -11.12 -13.14 -11.09
C ARG A 166 -12.55 -12.62 -10.92
N LYS A 167 -13.12 -12.00 -11.96
CA LYS A 167 -14.54 -11.62 -12.00
C LYS A 167 -15.36 -12.77 -12.55
N LEU A 168 -16.38 -13.20 -11.80
CA LEU A 168 -17.18 -14.40 -12.06
C LEU A 168 -18.64 -14.02 -12.14
N HIS A 169 -19.35 -14.53 -13.16
CA HIS A 169 -20.70 -14.08 -13.50
C HIS A 169 -21.80 -15.06 -13.11
N ASP A 170 -21.45 -16.28 -12.74
CA ASP A 170 -22.37 -17.33 -12.30
C ASP A 170 -21.67 -18.31 -11.35
N SER A 171 -22.46 -19.13 -10.66
CA SER A 171 -21.97 -20.11 -9.69
C SER A 171 -21.11 -21.22 -10.32
N GLU A 172 -21.39 -21.58 -11.58
CA GLU A 172 -20.59 -22.60 -12.28
C GLU A 172 -19.15 -22.09 -12.52
N ALA A 173 -19.00 -20.81 -12.90
CA ALA A 173 -17.70 -20.18 -13.02
C ALA A 173 -16.96 -20.13 -11.69
N VAL A 174 -17.66 -19.93 -10.56
CA VAL A 174 -17.05 -20.00 -9.21
C VAL A 174 -16.51 -21.40 -8.95
N TRP A 175 -17.32 -22.45 -9.14
CA TRP A 175 -16.87 -23.81 -8.88
C TRP A 175 -15.70 -24.24 -9.77
N ARG A 176 -15.74 -23.90 -11.07
CA ARG A 176 -14.58 -24.15 -11.96
C ARG A 176 -13.30 -23.45 -11.48
N ALA A 177 -13.42 -22.20 -11.05
CA ALA A 177 -12.26 -21.46 -10.53
C ALA A 177 -11.70 -22.08 -9.25
N LEU A 178 -12.56 -22.62 -8.38
CA LEU A 178 -12.12 -23.32 -7.16
C LEU A 178 -11.48 -24.69 -7.48
N ASP A 179 -12.04 -25.44 -8.43
CA ASP A 179 -11.43 -26.69 -8.89
C ASP A 179 -10.04 -26.48 -9.49
N GLU A 180 -9.86 -25.41 -10.28
CA GLU A 180 -8.54 -25.01 -10.80
C GLU A 180 -7.53 -24.65 -9.71
N LEU A 181 -7.98 -24.05 -8.62
CA LEU A 181 -7.14 -23.65 -7.49
C LEU A 181 -6.78 -24.83 -6.58
N GLY A 182 -7.62 -25.87 -6.53
CA GLY A 182 -7.44 -27.00 -5.63
C GLY A 182 -7.26 -26.52 -4.18
N ASP A 183 -6.25 -27.03 -3.46
CA ASP A 183 -5.99 -26.66 -2.05
C ASP A 183 -5.64 -25.18 -1.86
N GLN A 184 -5.20 -24.48 -2.93
CA GLN A 184 -4.91 -23.05 -2.88
C GLN A 184 -6.16 -22.19 -2.69
N GLN A 185 -7.36 -22.72 -2.92
CA GLN A 185 -8.62 -21.98 -2.74
C GLN A 185 -8.77 -21.37 -1.34
N SER A 186 -8.20 -21.98 -0.31
CA SER A 186 -8.21 -21.47 1.07
C SER A 186 -7.53 -20.11 1.24
N TYR A 187 -6.67 -19.72 0.29
CA TYR A 187 -6.02 -18.42 0.22
C TYR A 187 -6.83 -17.37 -0.54
N PHE A 188 -8.11 -17.64 -0.82
CA PHE A 188 -9.01 -16.74 -1.52
C PHE A 188 -10.24 -16.40 -0.67
N LEU A 189 -10.92 -15.31 -1.04
CA LEU A 189 -12.28 -14.99 -0.60
C LEU A 189 -13.14 -14.70 -1.82
N LEU A 190 -14.44 -14.92 -1.69
CA LEU A 190 -15.44 -14.51 -2.67
C LEU A 190 -16.18 -13.29 -2.16
N GLU A 191 -16.30 -12.25 -2.99
CA GLU A 191 -16.86 -10.95 -2.64
C GLU A 191 -17.77 -10.47 -3.76
N GLN A 192 -18.85 -9.75 -3.44
CA GLN A 192 -19.67 -9.10 -4.46
C GLN A 192 -18.84 -8.07 -5.21
N PHE A 193 -18.92 -8.08 -6.54
CA PHE A 193 -18.34 -7.01 -7.34
C PHE A 193 -19.21 -5.76 -7.22
N VAL A 194 -18.65 -4.70 -6.69
CA VAL A 194 -19.31 -3.39 -6.55
C VAL A 194 -18.81 -2.48 -7.66
N PRO A 195 -19.64 -2.10 -8.66
CA PRO A 195 -19.27 -1.06 -9.62
C PRO A 195 -19.18 0.30 -8.92
N GLY A 196 -18.08 1.02 -9.14
CA GLY A 196 -17.88 2.31 -8.48
C GLY A 196 -16.54 2.95 -8.80
N ASP A 197 -16.36 4.16 -8.29
CA ASP A 197 -15.10 4.90 -8.34
C ASP A 197 -14.25 4.55 -7.12
N VAL A 198 -12.95 4.36 -7.32
CA VAL A 198 -12.04 3.98 -6.24
C VAL A 198 -11.26 5.20 -5.74
N TYR A 199 -11.20 5.31 -4.43
CA TYR A 199 -10.53 6.37 -3.69
C TYR A 199 -9.48 5.77 -2.79
N HIS A 200 -8.45 6.55 -2.45
CA HIS A 200 -7.49 6.15 -1.43
C HIS A 200 -7.18 7.28 -0.46
N VAL A 201 -6.89 6.89 0.77
CA VAL A 201 -6.44 7.79 1.85
C VAL A 201 -5.04 7.38 2.24
N ASP A 202 -4.10 8.32 2.18
CA ASP A 202 -2.74 8.18 2.67
C ASP A 202 -2.63 8.98 3.96
N ALA A 203 -2.27 8.32 5.07
CA ALA A 203 -2.32 8.92 6.39
C ALA A 203 -1.10 8.58 7.24
N LEU A 204 -0.76 9.50 8.15
CA LEU A 204 0.19 9.30 9.24
C LEU A 204 -0.58 9.23 10.56
N LEU A 205 -0.26 8.25 11.38
CA LEU A 205 -0.89 8.01 12.69
C LEU A 205 0.11 8.19 13.82
N TRP A 206 -0.36 8.79 14.88
CA TRP A 206 0.32 8.90 16.15
C TRP A 206 -0.66 8.70 17.31
N ARG A 207 -0.34 7.77 18.23
CA ARG A 207 -1.17 7.41 19.38
C ARG A 207 -2.63 7.06 19.00
N GLY A 208 -2.79 6.24 17.96
CA GLY A 208 -4.10 5.78 17.51
C GLY A 208 -4.95 6.82 16.78
N ARG A 209 -4.39 8.00 16.44
CA ARG A 209 -5.09 9.07 15.74
C ARG A 209 -4.36 9.47 14.47
N PRO A 210 -5.08 9.72 13.37
CA PRO A 210 -4.48 10.36 12.21
C PRO A 210 -4.04 11.78 12.57
N VAL A 211 -2.75 12.08 12.37
CA VAL A 211 -2.17 13.43 12.53
C VAL A 211 -1.99 14.12 11.18
N PHE A 212 -2.07 13.35 10.11
CA PHE A 212 -2.10 13.81 8.73
C PHE A 212 -2.92 12.83 7.89
N ALA A 213 -3.74 13.33 6.98
CA ALA A 213 -4.43 12.52 6.00
C ALA A 213 -4.72 13.33 4.74
N VAL A 214 -4.53 12.71 3.59
CA VAL A 214 -4.99 13.20 2.29
C VAL A 214 -5.83 12.13 1.63
N SER A 215 -6.83 12.56 0.86
CA SER A 215 -7.68 11.68 0.08
C SER A 215 -7.50 11.95 -1.41
N SER A 216 -7.50 10.89 -2.19
CA SER A 216 -7.30 10.93 -3.64
C SER A 216 -8.31 10.03 -4.34
N ARG A 217 -8.53 10.29 -5.64
CA ARG A 217 -9.37 9.45 -6.51
C ARG A 217 -8.53 8.90 -7.65
N TYR A 218 -8.65 7.59 -7.93
CA TYR A 218 -8.12 7.00 -9.14
C TYR A 218 -8.94 7.44 -10.37
N GLY A 219 -8.30 7.65 -11.50
CA GLY A 219 -9.01 7.94 -12.75
C GLY A 219 -9.78 6.75 -13.30
N ALA A 220 -9.27 5.55 -13.07
CA ALA A 220 -9.98 4.30 -13.31
C ALA A 220 -9.68 3.32 -12.16
N PRO A 221 -10.63 2.43 -11.80
CA PRO A 221 -10.38 1.45 -10.76
C PRO A 221 -9.12 0.61 -11.03
N PRO A 222 -8.23 0.40 -10.04
CA PRO A 222 -6.98 -0.36 -10.21
C PRO A 222 -7.18 -1.74 -10.84
N LEU A 223 -8.30 -2.41 -10.53
CA LEU A 223 -8.66 -3.70 -11.13
C LEU A 223 -8.79 -3.62 -12.66
N SER A 224 -9.44 -2.60 -13.18
CA SER A 224 -9.63 -2.43 -14.63
C SER A 224 -8.31 -2.06 -15.33
N VAL A 225 -7.49 -1.22 -14.70
CA VAL A 225 -6.15 -0.86 -15.22
C VAL A 225 -5.24 -2.10 -15.27
N THR A 226 -5.23 -2.90 -14.20
CA THR A 226 -4.39 -4.10 -14.12
C THR A 226 -4.84 -5.18 -15.12
N GLN A 227 -6.15 -5.41 -15.26
CA GLN A 227 -6.68 -6.46 -16.15
C GLN A 227 -6.72 -6.08 -17.62
N GLY A 228 -7.03 -4.83 -17.92
CA GLY A 228 -7.15 -4.36 -19.30
C GLY A 228 -5.85 -3.85 -19.92
N GLY A 229 -4.82 -3.65 -19.12
CA GLY A 229 -3.69 -2.81 -19.47
C GLY A 229 -4.17 -1.36 -19.67
N GLY A 230 -3.60 -0.39 -19.00
CA GLY A 230 -4.11 0.97 -19.10
C GLY A 230 -3.18 1.99 -18.44
N ILE A 231 -3.71 3.16 -18.32
CA ILE A 231 -3.03 4.30 -17.70
C ILE A 231 -3.46 4.37 -16.25
N PHE A 232 -2.51 4.22 -15.35
CA PHE A 232 -2.70 4.53 -13.95
C PHE A 232 -2.66 6.03 -13.76
N ASN A 233 -3.71 6.62 -13.20
CA ASN A 233 -3.66 7.98 -12.72
C ASN A 233 -4.43 8.12 -11.41
N THR A 234 -3.99 9.07 -10.59
CA THR A 234 -4.64 9.45 -9.33
C THR A 234 -4.41 10.93 -9.06
N ARG A 235 -5.30 11.55 -8.32
CA ARG A 235 -5.25 12.98 -7.97
C ARG A 235 -5.87 13.25 -6.63
N LEU A 236 -5.31 14.21 -5.89
CA LEU A 236 -5.85 14.64 -4.61
C LEU A 236 -7.22 15.28 -4.78
N LEU A 237 -8.11 14.99 -3.84
CA LEU A 237 -9.42 15.62 -3.75
C LEU A 237 -9.32 17.02 -3.14
N PRO A 238 -10.23 17.93 -3.50
CA PRO A 238 -10.39 19.19 -2.77
C PRO A 238 -10.65 18.93 -1.28
N HIS A 239 -9.92 19.63 -0.41
CA HIS A 239 -9.96 19.43 1.04
C HIS A 239 -11.32 19.74 1.66
N ASP A 240 -12.15 20.53 1.00
CA ASP A 240 -13.51 20.92 1.39
C ASP A 240 -14.60 20.06 0.72
N SER A 241 -14.22 19.03 -0.05
CA SER A 241 -15.18 18.15 -0.71
C SER A 241 -15.82 17.14 0.27
N GLU A 242 -17.06 16.76 -0.03
CA GLU A 242 -17.77 15.72 0.73
C GLU A 242 -17.02 14.37 0.68
N GLU A 243 -16.44 14.05 -0.47
CA GLU A 243 -15.68 12.81 -0.66
C GLU A 243 -14.42 12.79 0.22
N PHE A 244 -13.72 13.93 0.34
CA PHE A 244 -12.55 14.05 1.22
C PHE A 244 -12.96 13.79 2.67
N ALA A 245 -14.00 14.48 3.16
CA ALA A 245 -14.48 14.32 4.53
C ALA A 245 -14.97 12.88 4.80
N ALA A 246 -15.72 12.29 3.87
CA ALA A 246 -16.25 10.94 4.01
C ALA A 246 -15.15 9.88 4.06
N THR A 247 -14.18 9.93 3.15
CA THR A 247 -13.10 8.93 3.07
C THR A 247 -12.12 9.04 4.22
N THR A 248 -11.69 10.26 4.59
CA THR A 248 -10.79 10.46 5.74
C THR A 248 -11.45 10.10 7.07
N GLY A 249 -12.76 10.39 7.23
CA GLY A 249 -13.55 9.97 8.38
C GLY A 249 -13.64 8.44 8.50
N GLN A 250 -13.99 7.77 7.41
CA GLN A 250 -14.04 6.30 7.40
C GLN A 250 -12.66 5.66 7.59
N ALA A 251 -11.59 6.25 7.05
CA ALA A 251 -10.23 5.77 7.29
C ALA A 251 -9.87 5.84 8.78
N ALA A 252 -10.23 6.91 9.48
CA ALA A 252 -10.04 7.02 10.92
C ALA A 252 -10.80 5.93 11.70
N ASP A 253 -12.01 5.56 11.26
CA ASP A 253 -12.77 4.45 11.84
C ASP A 253 -12.09 3.10 11.58
N VAL A 254 -11.55 2.87 10.38
CA VAL A 254 -10.75 1.67 10.06
C VAL A 254 -9.52 1.58 10.97
N PHE A 255 -8.77 2.66 11.13
CA PHE A 255 -7.56 2.66 11.97
C PHE A 255 -7.87 2.33 13.42
N ARG A 256 -8.97 2.88 13.94
CA ARG A 256 -9.45 2.58 15.30
C ARG A 256 -9.89 1.13 15.44
N ALA A 257 -10.68 0.62 14.49
CA ALA A 257 -11.17 -0.76 14.48
C ALA A 257 -10.03 -1.79 14.37
N PHE A 258 -8.95 -1.44 13.65
CA PHE A 258 -7.78 -2.30 13.45
C PHE A 258 -6.68 -2.08 14.50
N GLY A 259 -6.85 -1.09 15.37
CA GLY A 259 -5.97 -0.81 16.51
C GLY A 259 -4.58 -0.31 16.13
N LEU A 260 -4.44 0.44 15.03
CA LEU A 260 -3.15 0.96 14.62
C LEU A 260 -2.76 2.17 15.46
N GLU A 261 -1.72 2.01 16.27
CA GLU A 261 -1.24 3.06 17.19
C GLU A 261 -0.41 4.14 16.50
N ARG A 262 0.41 3.76 15.50
CA ARG A 262 1.31 4.67 14.82
C ARG A 262 1.79 4.12 13.48
N GLY A 263 2.33 5.00 12.65
CA GLY A 263 2.92 4.66 11.36
C GLY A 263 2.22 5.34 10.20
N VAL A 264 2.40 4.79 9.02
CA VAL A 264 1.84 5.28 7.77
C VAL A 264 0.88 4.24 7.19
N THR A 265 -0.17 4.70 6.53
CA THR A 265 -1.16 3.80 5.90
C THR A 265 -1.51 4.27 4.51
N HIS A 266 -1.93 3.30 3.69
CA HIS A 266 -2.60 3.50 2.42
C HIS A 266 -3.91 2.69 2.45
N THR A 267 -5.06 3.37 2.37
CA THR A 267 -6.38 2.77 2.60
C THR A 267 -7.29 3.05 1.42
N GLU A 268 -7.93 2.02 0.86
CA GLU A 268 -8.77 2.12 -0.32
C GLU A 268 -10.26 1.95 -0.01
N PHE A 269 -11.07 2.75 -0.69
CA PHE A 269 -12.53 2.73 -0.65
C PHE A 269 -13.10 2.73 -2.06
N ILE A 270 -14.28 2.14 -2.25
CA ILE A 270 -15.06 2.29 -3.47
C ILE A 270 -16.36 3.02 -3.17
N ARG A 271 -16.63 4.11 -3.90
CA ARG A 271 -17.95 4.75 -3.91
C ARG A 271 -18.82 4.05 -4.92
N ALA A 272 -19.78 3.28 -4.43
CA ALA A 272 -20.63 2.46 -5.27
C ALA A 272 -21.59 3.31 -6.11
N HIS A 273 -21.73 2.99 -7.40
CA HIS A 273 -22.62 3.72 -8.32
C HIS A 273 -24.10 3.52 -7.99
N HIS A 274 -24.49 2.41 -7.34
CA HIS A 274 -25.88 2.07 -7.09
C HIS A 274 -26.50 2.82 -5.89
N ASP A 275 -25.71 3.20 -4.90
CA ASP A 275 -26.20 3.86 -3.68
C ASP A 275 -25.39 5.09 -3.27
N GLY A 276 -24.28 5.38 -3.97
CA GLY A 276 -23.40 6.51 -3.69
C GLY A 276 -22.57 6.38 -2.39
N GLN A 277 -22.63 5.21 -1.73
CA GLN A 277 -21.97 5.00 -0.45
C GLN A 277 -20.55 4.48 -0.64
N PHE A 278 -19.68 4.80 0.33
CA PHE A 278 -18.33 4.27 0.38
C PHE A 278 -18.29 2.90 1.06
N TYR A 279 -17.59 1.97 0.44
CA TYR A 279 -17.29 0.65 0.95
C TYR A 279 -15.77 0.51 1.13
N PHE A 280 -15.33 0.08 2.29
CA PHE A 280 -13.93 -0.19 2.55
C PHE A 280 -13.43 -1.39 1.72
N LEU A 281 -12.33 -1.22 1.00
CA LEU A 281 -11.71 -2.26 0.17
C LEU A 281 -10.48 -2.89 0.82
N GLU A 282 -9.48 -2.11 1.17
CA GLU A 282 -8.27 -2.61 1.82
C GLU A 282 -7.49 -1.49 2.50
N THR A 283 -6.61 -1.88 3.42
CA THR A 283 -5.63 -0.98 4.02
C THR A 283 -4.29 -1.68 4.18
N ALA A 284 -3.22 -0.96 3.96
CA ALA A 284 -1.85 -1.41 4.17
C ALA A 284 -1.15 -0.51 5.19
N ALA A 285 -0.43 -1.12 6.14
CA ALA A 285 0.38 -0.38 7.13
C ALA A 285 1.76 -0.05 6.54
N ARG A 286 1.76 0.69 5.45
CA ARG A 286 2.96 1.12 4.71
C ARG A 286 2.63 2.32 3.81
N VAL A 287 3.66 2.95 3.27
CA VAL A 287 3.54 4.03 2.27
C VAL A 287 2.89 3.51 0.98
N GLY A 288 2.00 4.27 0.38
CA GLY A 288 1.35 3.97 -0.91
C GLY A 288 2.37 3.71 -2.02
N GLY A 289 2.03 2.77 -2.92
CA GLY A 289 2.87 2.44 -4.06
C GLY A 289 2.74 3.42 -5.23
N ALA A 290 3.32 3.05 -6.39
CA ALA A 290 3.19 3.79 -7.65
C ALA A 290 3.52 5.28 -7.56
N HIS A 291 4.50 5.69 -6.72
CA HIS A 291 4.91 7.09 -6.48
C HIS A 291 3.82 8.01 -5.89
N ILE A 292 2.81 7.45 -5.22
CA ILE A 292 1.81 8.22 -4.49
C ILE A 292 2.46 9.07 -3.38
N ASP A 293 3.52 8.57 -2.75
CA ASP A 293 4.35 9.30 -1.78
C ASP A 293 4.87 10.63 -2.35
N ARG A 294 5.37 10.61 -3.59
CA ARG A 294 5.82 11.83 -4.29
C ARG A 294 4.68 12.79 -4.60
N MET A 295 3.52 12.25 -4.95
CA MET A 295 2.33 13.07 -5.20
C MET A 295 1.89 13.79 -3.93
N VAL A 296 1.86 13.10 -2.80
CA VAL A 296 1.55 13.70 -1.50
C VAL A 296 2.57 14.75 -1.11
N GLU A 297 3.87 14.47 -1.27
CA GLU A 297 4.94 15.41 -0.96
C GLU A 297 4.88 16.66 -1.85
N ALA A 298 4.62 16.51 -3.15
CA ALA A 298 4.51 17.62 -4.08
C ALA A 298 3.39 18.58 -3.72
N ALA A 299 2.22 18.06 -3.29
CA ALA A 299 1.07 18.86 -2.88
C ALA A 299 1.25 19.49 -1.50
N THR A 300 1.79 18.75 -0.55
CA THR A 300 1.73 19.11 0.86
C THR A 300 3.09 19.46 1.48
N GLY A 301 4.18 18.97 0.90
CA GLY A 301 5.51 19.01 1.52
C GLY A 301 5.73 17.91 2.56
N VAL A 302 4.74 17.04 2.81
CA VAL A 302 4.83 15.93 3.78
C VAL A 302 5.45 14.72 3.08
N ALA A 303 6.67 14.39 3.43
CA ALA A 303 7.41 13.25 2.90
C ALA A 303 7.10 11.99 3.73
N LEU A 304 6.13 11.17 3.29
CA LEU A 304 5.56 10.06 4.06
C LEU A 304 6.59 9.05 4.58
N TRP A 305 7.64 8.76 3.83
CA TRP A 305 8.71 7.85 4.24
C TRP A 305 9.54 8.41 5.40
N GLN A 306 9.91 9.70 5.30
CA GLN A 306 10.68 10.40 6.32
C GLN A 306 9.84 10.56 7.58
N GLU A 307 8.56 10.92 7.45
CA GLU A 307 7.66 11.05 8.61
C GLU A 307 7.41 9.70 9.29
N ALA A 308 7.31 8.61 8.54
CA ALA A 308 7.22 7.26 9.11
C ALA A 308 8.46 6.94 9.97
N ALA A 309 9.67 7.30 9.50
CA ALA A 309 10.90 7.14 10.28
C ALA A 309 10.90 8.00 11.55
N ARG A 310 10.48 9.25 11.46
CA ARG A 310 10.38 10.17 12.61
C ARG A 310 9.38 9.67 13.66
N ILE A 311 8.24 9.15 13.23
CA ILE A 311 7.21 8.54 14.10
C ILE A 311 7.79 7.34 14.86
N GLU A 312 8.49 6.43 14.19
CA GLU A 312 9.10 5.27 14.85
C GLU A 312 10.19 5.70 15.85
N LEU A 313 11.04 6.65 15.47
CA LEU A 313 12.10 7.15 16.34
C LEU A 313 11.55 7.93 17.54
N ALA A 314 10.55 8.79 17.38
CA ALA A 314 9.88 9.48 18.47
C ALA A 314 9.28 8.48 19.47
N SER A 315 8.66 7.41 18.95
CA SER A 315 8.11 6.34 19.78
C SER A 315 9.19 5.60 20.59
N VAL A 316 10.38 5.35 20.03
CA VAL A 316 11.50 4.71 20.77
C VAL A 316 12.03 5.64 21.84
N ARG A 317 12.18 6.92 21.54
CA ARG A 317 12.70 7.94 22.46
C ARG A 317 11.72 8.30 23.58
N GLY A 318 10.45 7.91 23.45
CA GLY A 318 9.38 8.39 24.35
C GLY A 318 9.05 9.86 24.16
N GLU A 319 9.36 10.42 23.00
CA GLU A 319 9.13 11.81 22.63
C GLU A 319 7.74 11.97 21.99
N GLU A 320 7.21 13.21 22.01
CA GLU A 320 6.00 13.54 21.24
C GLU A 320 6.39 13.75 19.77
N TYR A 321 5.61 13.15 18.86
CA TYR A 321 5.73 13.43 17.43
C TYR A 321 4.87 14.65 17.08
N THR A 322 5.47 15.57 16.34
CA THR A 322 4.77 16.75 15.80
C THR A 322 4.95 16.77 14.29
N LEU A 323 3.83 16.80 13.56
CA LEU A 323 3.83 16.96 12.12
C LEU A 323 4.43 18.34 11.76
N PRO A 324 5.35 18.42 10.78
CA PRO A 324 5.87 19.70 10.31
C PRO A 324 4.78 20.54 9.63
N GLU A 325 5.03 21.85 9.52
CA GLU A 325 4.19 22.74 8.70
C GLU A 325 4.10 22.21 7.28
N HIS A 326 2.89 22.25 6.71
CA HIS A 326 2.62 21.68 5.40
C HIS A 326 1.66 22.54 4.60
N ARG A 327 1.70 22.39 3.27
CA ARG A 327 0.82 23.10 2.34
C ARG A 327 -0.49 22.34 2.19
N ALA A 328 -1.51 23.03 1.66
CA ALA A 328 -2.79 22.46 1.26
C ALA A 328 -3.02 22.67 -0.25
N GLU A 329 -2.02 22.27 -1.06
CA GLU A 329 -2.08 22.30 -2.52
C GLU A 329 -2.55 20.95 -3.08
N TYR A 330 -2.65 20.84 -4.38
CA TYR A 330 -3.15 19.67 -5.10
C TYR A 330 -2.09 19.11 -6.03
N ALA A 331 -2.12 17.80 -6.21
CA ALA A 331 -1.27 17.13 -7.17
C ALA A 331 -2.00 15.97 -7.85
N GLY A 332 -1.52 15.62 -9.03
CA GLY A 332 -1.98 14.47 -9.78
C GLY A 332 -0.81 13.72 -10.40
N LEU A 333 -0.94 12.42 -10.44
CA LEU A 333 0.07 11.50 -10.96
C LEU A 333 -0.54 10.68 -12.10
N ILE A 334 0.21 10.54 -13.19
CA ILE A 334 -0.15 9.69 -14.31
C ILE A 334 1.04 8.84 -14.74
N ILE A 335 0.83 7.53 -14.93
CA ILE A 335 1.86 6.57 -15.31
C ILE A 335 1.27 5.51 -16.24
N CYS A 336 2.02 5.13 -17.27
CA CYS A 336 1.72 3.95 -18.06
C CYS A 336 3.00 3.20 -18.45
N LEU A 337 2.83 1.94 -18.87
CA LEU A 337 3.89 1.24 -19.59
C LEU A 337 4.04 1.85 -20.99
N SER A 338 5.28 2.15 -21.37
CA SER A 338 5.61 2.74 -22.66
C SER A 338 6.10 1.68 -23.64
N ARG A 339 5.75 1.86 -24.91
CA ARG A 339 6.32 1.10 -26.03
C ARG A 339 7.81 1.43 -26.25
N GLU A 340 8.24 2.60 -25.83
CA GLU A 340 9.62 3.08 -25.94
C GLU A 340 10.40 2.77 -24.66
N GLN A 341 11.65 2.37 -24.81
CA GLN A 341 12.52 2.11 -23.63
C GLN A 341 12.72 3.38 -22.81
N TRP A 342 12.95 4.50 -23.47
CA TRP A 342 13.06 5.82 -22.84
C TRP A 342 12.09 6.79 -23.54
N PRO A 343 10.84 6.90 -23.04
CA PRO A 343 9.84 7.76 -23.67
C PRO A 343 10.23 9.24 -23.60
N ASP A 344 10.08 9.94 -24.73
CA ASP A 344 10.30 11.38 -24.78
C ASP A 344 9.08 12.15 -24.26
N LEU A 345 9.25 12.77 -23.11
CA LEU A 345 8.24 13.60 -22.45
C LEU A 345 8.46 15.11 -22.68
N SER A 346 9.32 15.52 -23.61
CA SER A 346 9.65 16.94 -23.86
C SER A 346 8.47 17.77 -24.37
N ALA A 347 7.53 17.13 -25.08
CA ALA A 347 6.30 17.76 -25.56
C ALA A 347 5.24 18.02 -24.46
N TYR A 348 5.53 17.63 -23.23
CA TYR A 348 4.74 17.89 -22.04
C TYR A 348 5.50 18.93 -21.21
N ASP A 349 5.20 20.21 -21.41
CA ASP A 349 6.00 21.35 -20.94
C ASP A 349 5.24 22.32 -20.02
N GLU A 350 4.02 21.96 -19.59
CA GLU A 350 3.23 22.80 -18.68
C GLU A 350 3.99 23.05 -17.36
N PRO A 351 3.94 24.29 -16.82
CA PRO A 351 4.73 24.69 -15.65
C PRO A 351 4.36 23.94 -14.36
N GLU A 352 3.19 23.32 -14.30
CA GLU A 352 2.74 22.51 -13.19
C GLU A 352 3.40 21.13 -13.13
N ILE A 353 4.16 20.72 -14.15
CA ILE A 353 4.90 19.45 -14.15
C ILE A 353 6.11 19.58 -13.22
N VAL A 354 6.05 18.95 -12.07
CA VAL A 354 7.09 18.99 -11.04
C VAL A 354 8.02 17.79 -11.07
N TRP A 355 7.63 16.70 -11.75
CA TRP A 355 8.48 15.52 -11.87
C TRP A 355 8.09 14.66 -13.08
N ARG A 356 9.11 13.99 -13.65
CA ARG A 356 8.99 12.98 -14.70
C ARG A 356 9.62 11.69 -14.23
N ILE A 357 8.99 10.54 -14.53
CA ILE A 357 9.50 9.23 -14.07
C ILE A 357 10.80 8.84 -14.80
N PRO A 358 11.92 8.65 -14.09
CA PRO A 358 13.18 8.26 -14.71
C PRO A 358 13.29 6.72 -14.75
N ARG A 359 12.44 6.06 -15.56
CA ARG A 359 12.37 4.59 -15.58
C ARG A 359 12.14 4.05 -16.98
N GLU A 360 12.94 3.05 -17.35
CA GLU A 360 12.79 2.35 -18.64
C GLU A 360 11.37 1.80 -18.82
N TYR A 361 10.87 1.92 -20.05
CA TYR A 361 9.54 1.45 -20.46
C TYR A 361 8.38 2.01 -19.63
N HIS A 362 8.57 3.16 -19.00
CA HIS A 362 7.51 3.85 -18.27
C HIS A 362 7.45 5.32 -18.70
N ALA A 363 6.28 5.78 -19.11
CA ALA A 363 5.97 7.20 -19.20
C ALA A 363 5.21 7.62 -17.95
N GLY A 364 5.61 8.70 -17.30
CA GLY A 364 4.91 9.18 -16.12
C GLY A 364 5.24 10.63 -15.78
N LEU A 365 4.23 11.34 -15.30
CA LEU A 365 4.29 12.76 -14.91
C LEU A 365 3.59 12.94 -13.55
N LEU A 366 4.15 13.88 -12.79
CA LEU A 366 3.54 14.43 -11.59
C LEU A 366 3.31 15.91 -11.82
N VAL A 367 2.08 16.35 -11.64
CA VAL A 367 1.68 17.75 -11.70
C VAL A 367 1.26 18.25 -10.33
N ALA A 368 1.54 19.51 -10.01
CA ALA A 368 1.12 20.16 -8.78
C ALA A 368 0.63 21.57 -9.04
N SER A 369 -0.42 22.01 -8.33
CA SER A 369 -1.01 23.35 -8.46
C SER A 369 -1.79 23.70 -7.17
N ALA A 370 -1.91 25.00 -6.90
CA ALA A 370 -2.83 25.50 -5.89
C ALA A 370 -4.32 25.38 -6.31
N ASP A 371 -4.59 25.15 -7.62
CA ASP A 371 -5.94 24.96 -8.17
C ASP A 371 -6.20 23.48 -8.50
N ALA A 372 -7.08 22.83 -7.71
CA ALA A 372 -7.50 21.45 -7.93
C ALA A 372 -8.08 21.22 -9.34
N ALA A 373 -8.89 22.17 -9.83
CA ALA A 373 -9.49 22.05 -11.16
C ALA A 373 -8.43 22.11 -12.28
N ARG A 374 -7.29 22.78 -12.05
CA ARG A 374 -6.17 22.76 -12.99
C ARG A 374 -5.50 21.40 -13.03
N VAL A 375 -5.28 20.79 -11.87
CA VAL A 375 -4.76 19.42 -11.78
C VAL A 375 -5.68 18.44 -12.50
N ASP A 376 -6.99 18.52 -12.27
CA ASP A 376 -7.98 17.66 -12.93
C ASP A 376 -7.89 17.78 -14.47
N ARG A 377 -7.92 19.01 -14.99
CA ARG A 377 -7.82 19.25 -16.45
C ARG A 377 -6.52 18.70 -17.06
N LEU A 378 -5.39 18.84 -16.35
CA LEU A 378 -4.10 18.33 -16.82
C LEU A 378 -4.09 16.80 -16.85
N ILE A 379 -4.52 16.16 -15.79
CA ILE A 379 -4.55 14.70 -15.71
C ILE A 379 -5.50 14.10 -16.77
N ASP A 380 -6.68 14.70 -16.99
CA ASP A 380 -7.61 14.24 -18.00
C ASP A 380 -7.02 14.41 -19.42
N THR A 381 -6.43 15.57 -19.71
CA THR A 381 -5.73 15.82 -20.99
C THR A 381 -4.58 14.84 -21.21
N TYR A 382 -3.78 14.59 -20.19
CA TYR A 382 -2.64 13.67 -20.28
C TYR A 382 -3.08 12.21 -20.38
N ASN A 383 -4.21 11.84 -19.81
CA ASN A 383 -4.76 10.50 -19.97
C ASN A 383 -5.03 10.17 -21.45
N GLU A 384 -5.62 11.11 -22.19
CA GLU A 384 -5.85 10.96 -23.63
C GLU A 384 -4.54 10.96 -24.43
N ARG A 385 -3.63 11.88 -24.12
CA ARG A 385 -2.32 11.97 -24.80
C ARG A 385 -1.47 10.72 -24.55
N PHE A 386 -1.37 10.23 -23.31
CA PHE A 386 -0.59 9.04 -22.95
C PHE A 386 -1.12 7.77 -23.63
N ALA A 387 -2.44 7.65 -23.79
CA ALA A 387 -3.05 6.54 -24.53
C ALA A 387 -2.56 6.48 -25.98
N ARG A 388 -2.44 7.64 -26.62
CA ARG A 388 -1.98 7.77 -28.01
C ARG A 388 -0.45 7.64 -28.11
N ASP A 389 0.27 8.36 -27.25
CA ASP A 389 1.71 8.61 -27.42
C ASP A 389 2.55 7.44 -26.88
N PHE A 390 2.17 6.81 -25.76
CA PHE A 390 3.04 5.86 -25.07
C PHE A 390 2.45 4.48 -24.82
N LEU A 391 1.16 4.37 -24.55
CA LEU A 391 0.56 3.19 -23.94
C LEU A 391 0.92 1.89 -24.66
N MET A 392 1.49 0.96 -23.89
CA MET A 392 1.76 -0.42 -24.29
C MET A 392 0.83 -1.37 -23.54
N HIS A 393 0.16 -2.26 -24.28
CA HIS A 393 -0.66 -3.31 -23.69
C HIS A 393 0.20 -4.54 -23.43
N THR A 394 0.30 -4.97 -22.17
CA THR A 394 0.99 -6.21 -21.77
C THR A 394 0.00 -7.22 -21.19
N PRO A 395 0.20 -8.54 -21.44
CA PRO A 395 -0.62 -9.55 -20.80
C PRO A 395 -0.45 -9.55 -19.28
N ASN A 396 -1.54 -9.76 -18.54
CA ASN A 396 -1.54 -9.82 -17.09
C ASN A 396 -0.69 -10.94 -16.52
N ARG A 397 -0.06 -10.70 -15.35
CA ARG A 397 0.47 -11.76 -14.49
C ARG A 397 -0.68 -12.65 -14.00
N LYS A 398 -0.65 -13.95 -14.35
CA LYS A 398 -1.72 -14.91 -14.04
C LYS A 398 -1.58 -15.60 -12.69
N GLN A 399 -0.43 -15.52 -12.00
CA GLN A 399 -0.19 -16.27 -10.76
C GLN A 399 -0.14 -15.34 -9.55
N ALA A 400 -1.04 -15.60 -8.61
CA ALA A 400 -1.05 -14.98 -7.29
C ALA A 400 -0.04 -15.68 -6.36
N ARG A 401 0.55 -14.94 -5.43
CA ARG A 401 1.33 -15.52 -4.33
C ARG A 401 0.37 -16.16 -3.32
N THR A 402 0.70 -17.36 -2.87
CA THR A 402 -0.12 -18.12 -1.91
C THR A 402 0.53 -18.25 -0.53
N THR A 403 1.69 -17.62 -0.33
CA THR A 403 2.40 -17.60 0.96
C THR A 403 2.11 -16.31 1.74
N PHE A 404 1.86 -16.49 3.03
CA PHE A 404 1.68 -15.42 4.02
C PHE A 404 3.03 -14.97 4.54
#